data_480598e2d98b39b6f62850b11ab060e5
#
_entry.id   480598e2d98b39b6f62850b11ab060e5
#
_cell.length_a   1.000
_cell.length_b   1.000
_cell.length_c   1.000
_cell.angle_alpha   90.00
_cell.angle_beta   90.00
_cell.angle_gamma   90.00
#
_symmetry.space_group_name_H-M   'P 1'
#
loop_
_entity.id
_entity.type
_entity.pdbx_description
1 polymer ?
#
loop_
_entity_poly.entity_id
_entity_poly.type
_entity_poly.pdbx_seq_one_letter_code
_entity_poly.pdbx_strand_id
1 'polypeptide(L)'
;MALNEFDNKRQYTKYKRHVNESQERVNAATVNQLQDDLSAQQKETNEVKDNAFEERIYTIFNNNLYTNAMFVDYFKTGEYIDLNKSSNVIIDYPTTQLSVKDASTGTAVSTLIQSVHGINIQMNDFFLITNEYVPVGAEIKYYLETPTGERWPILPNALKLPLHLSDNLKHGFRMIIEMKANALGESPLLNGYAILYWDAKVEENYGMTNPDLMRFP
;
A
#
# COMPACT_ATOMS: atom_id res chain seq x y z
N MET A 1 -1.70 -11.29 17.98
CA MET A 1 -2.40 -10.09 18.48
C MET A 1 -1.33 -9.07 18.79
N ALA A 2 -1.08 -8.13 17.92
CA ALA A 2 -0.16 -7.04 18.20
C ALA A 2 -0.91 -6.03 19.09
N LEU A 3 -0.46 -5.91 20.34
CA LEU A 3 -0.93 -4.82 21.21
C LEU A 3 -0.44 -3.52 20.56
N ASN A 4 -1.35 -2.62 20.25
CA ASN A 4 -0.95 -1.32 19.75
C ASN A 4 -0.30 -0.51 20.88
N GLU A 5 0.47 0.52 20.56
CA GLU A 5 1.21 1.35 21.51
C GLU A 5 0.28 1.98 22.57
N PHE A 6 -0.97 2.20 22.21
CA PHE A 6 -1.99 2.78 23.07
C PHE A 6 -2.46 1.80 24.17
N ASP A 7 -2.60 0.53 23.83
CA ASP A 7 -2.96 -0.52 24.78
C ASP A 7 -1.82 -0.81 25.76
N ASN A 8 -0.59 -0.72 25.31
CA ASN A 8 0.59 -0.83 26.17
C ASN A 8 0.66 0.29 27.19
N LYS A 9 0.37 1.55 26.81
CA LYS A 9 0.31 2.68 27.76
C LYS A 9 -0.82 2.53 28.77
N ARG A 10 -1.98 2.02 28.36
CA ARG A 10 -3.12 1.76 29.26
C ARG A 10 -2.82 0.64 30.24
N GLN A 11 -2.24 -0.47 29.80
CA GLN A 11 -1.84 -1.56 30.65
C GLN A 11 -0.78 -1.12 31.66
N TYR A 12 0.19 -0.33 31.25
CA TYR A 12 1.21 0.23 32.12
C TYR A 12 0.62 1.16 33.20
N THR A 13 -0.32 2.03 32.83
CA THR A 13 -0.99 2.93 33.79
C THR A 13 -1.85 2.13 34.78
N LYS A 14 -2.48 1.05 34.35
CA LYS A 14 -3.18 0.10 35.24
C LYS A 14 -2.21 -0.62 36.19
N TYR A 15 -1.08 -1.06 35.70
CA TYR A 15 -0.07 -1.76 36.49
C TYR A 15 0.49 -0.85 37.59
N LYS A 16 0.76 0.40 37.30
CA LYS A 16 1.20 1.42 38.27
C LYS A 16 0.24 1.61 39.45
N ARG A 17 -1.07 1.42 39.22
CA ARG A 17 -2.11 1.57 40.26
C ARG A 17 -2.23 0.36 41.20
N HIS A 18 -1.70 -0.81 40.85
CA HIS A 18 -1.91 -2.06 41.59
C HIS A 18 -0.62 -2.63 42.20
N VAL A 19 0.50 -1.96 42.08
CA VAL A 19 1.75 -2.40 42.72
C VAL A 19 1.66 -2.04 44.20
N ASN A 20 1.44 -3.03 45.04
CA ASN A 20 1.60 -2.89 46.48
C ASN A 20 3.03 -2.53 46.83
N GLU A 21 3.23 -1.67 47.82
CA GLU A 21 4.55 -1.14 48.24
C GLU A 21 5.58 -2.20 48.64
N SER A 22 5.16 -3.47 48.80
CA SER A 22 6.00 -4.60 49.17
C SER A 22 6.55 -5.41 47.97
N GLN A 23 6.14 -5.16 46.76
CA GLN A 23 6.69 -5.80 45.56
C GLN A 23 7.76 -4.91 44.94
N GLU A 24 8.83 -5.55 44.42
CA GLU A 24 9.89 -4.83 43.71
C GLU A 24 9.28 -3.84 42.73
N ARG A 25 9.54 -2.55 42.96
CA ARG A 25 9.09 -1.48 42.08
C ARG A 25 9.76 -1.70 40.73
N VAL A 26 8.97 -2.10 39.73
CA VAL A 26 9.44 -2.05 38.37
C VAL A 26 9.85 -0.60 38.11
N ASN A 27 11.14 -0.36 38.01
CA ASN A 27 11.71 0.96 37.87
C ASN A 27 11.16 1.58 36.58
N ALA A 28 10.75 2.86 36.61
CA ALA A 28 10.29 3.58 35.44
C ALA A 28 11.32 3.51 34.27
N ALA A 29 12.62 3.41 34.59
CA ALA A 29 13.68 3.20 33.60
C ALA A 29 13.53 1.83 32.88
N THR A 30 13.21 0.76 33.61
CA THR A 30 13.01 -0.57 33.01
C THR A 30 11.79 -0.58 32.07
N VAL A 31 10.73 0.12 32.44
CA VAL A 31 9.53 0.20 31.58
C VAL A 31 9.79 1.06 30.36
N ASN A 32 10.49 2.16 30.48
CA ASN A 32 10.89 2.98 29.34
C ASN A 32 11.78 2.15 28.38
N GLN A 33 12.73 1.41 28.93
CA GLN A 33 13.59 0.54 28.13
C GLN A 33 12.79 -0.56 27.39
N LEU A 34 11.80 -1.19 28.04
CA LEU A 34 10.92 -2.15 27.39
C LEU A 34 10.06 -1.51 26.28
N GLN A 35 9.64 -0.25 26.46
CA GLN A 35 8.92 0.50 25.42
C GLN A 35 9.83 0.84 24.24
N ASP A 36 11.06 1.24 24.53
CA ASP A 36 12.06 1.54 23.48
C ASP A 36 12.43 0.27 22.71
N ASP A 37 12.64 -0.85 23.41
CA ASP A 37 12.93 -2.16 22.80
C ASP A 37 11.76 -2.64 21.92
N LEU A 38 10.52 -2.49 22.40
CA LEU A 38 9.32 -2.84 21.63
C LEU A 38 9.18 -1.96 20.38
N SER A 39 9.43 -0.67 20.53
CA SER A 39 9.39 0.28 19.41
C SER A 39 10.48 -0.04 18.38
N ALA A 40 11.68 -0.40 18.83
CA ALA A 40 12.77 -0.83 17.97
C ALA A 40 12.44 -2.12 17.21
N GLN A 41 11.88 -3.12 17.89
CA GLN A 41 11.43 -4.38 17.26
C GLN A 41 10.30 -4.15 16.25
N GLN A 42 9.39 -3.24 16.55
CA GLN A 42 8.30 -2.91 15.62
C GLN A 42 8.83 -2.21 14.38
N LYS A 43 9.80 -1.31 14.54
CA LYS A 43 10.49 -0.65 13.42
C LYS A 43 11.23 -1.67 12.56
N GLU A 44 12.01 -2.56 13.16
CA GLU A 44 12.73 -3.63 12.45
C GLU A 44 11.75 -4.55 11.70
N THR A 45 10.63 -4.92 12.31
CA THR A 45 9.59 -5.74 11.68
C THR A 45 8.99 -5.03 10.46
N ASN A 46 8.75 -3.72 10.54
CA ASN A 46 8.23 -2.94 9.43
C ASN A 46 9.26 -2.83 8.30
N GLU A 47 10.53 -2.57 8.63
CA GLU A 47 11.62 -2.54 7.64
C GLU A 47 11.75 -3.87 6.89
N VAL A 48 11.66 -5.01 7.60
CA VAL A 48 11.67 -6.35 6.97
C VAL A 48 10.48 -6.54 6.02
N LYS A 49 9.29 -6.08 6.40
CA LYS A 49 8.08 -6.17 5.55
C LYS A 49 8.20 -5.29 4.30
N ASP A 50 8.71 -4.08 4.47
CA ASP A 50 8.91 -3.15 3.35
C ASP A 50 9.94 -3.70 2.37
N ASN A 51 11.06 -4.23 2.86
CA ASN A 51 12.08 -4.87 2.04
C ASN A 51 11.53 -6.08 1.27
N ALA A 52 10.73 -6.94 1.93
CA ALA A 52 10.10 -8.08 1.28
C ALA A 52 9.09 -7.65 0.21
N PHE A 53 8.39 -6.54 0.42
CA PHE A 53 7.49 -5.97 -0.57
C PHE A 53 8.26 -5.41 -1.77
N GLU A 54 9.35 -4.68 -1.55
CA GLU A 54 10.23 -4.17 -2.59
C GLU A 54 10.86 -5.31 -3.42
N GLU A 55 11.43 -6.32 -2.78
CA GLU A 55 11.97 -7.50 -3.46
C GLU A 55 10.92 -8.19 -4.33
N ARG A 56 9.69 -8.28 -3.84
CA ARG A 56 8.58 -8.85 -4.60
C ARG A 56 8.24 -8.02 -5.83
N ILE A 57 8.18 -6.69 -5.70
CA ILE A 57 7.95 -5.78 -6.84
C ILE A 57 9.02 -5.99 -7.89
N TYR A 58 10.31 -5.92 -7.52
CA TYR A 58 11.40 -6.10 -8.46
C TYR A 58 11.45 -7.49 -9.09
N THR A 59 11.17 -8.53 -8.33
CA THR A 59 11.11 -9.89 -8.84
C THR A 59 10.01 -10.04 -9.90
N ILE A 60 8.82 -9.52 -9.63
CA ILE A 60 7.72 -9.58 -10.59
C ILE A 60 8.02 -8.71 -11.80
N PHE A 61 8.53 -7.49 -11.59
CA PHE A 61 8.87 -6.58 -12.68
C PHE A 61 9.91 -7.16 -13.63
N ASN A 62 10.99 -7.71 -13.09
CA ASN A 62 12.08 -8.29 -13.89
C ASN A 62 11.69 -9.58 -14.61
N ASN A 63 10.73 -10.33 -14.07
CA ASN A 63 10.26 -11.58 -14.66
C ASN A 63 9.00 -11.41 -15.52
N ASN A 64 8.40 -10.22 -15.54
CA ASN A 64 7.20 -9.96 -16.31
C ASN A 64 7.53 -9.27 -17.63
N LEU A 65 7.39 -10.00 -18.72
CA LEU A 65 7.66 -9.52 -20.07
C LEU A 65 6.65 -8.50 -20.61
N TYR A 66 5.55 -8.28 -19.87
CA TYR A 66 4.43 -7.43 -20.31
C TYR A 66 4.43 -6.08 -19.61
N THR A 67 5.46 -5.76 -18.83
CA THR A 67 5.58 -4.47 -18.13
C THR A 67 6.98 -3.92 -18.26
N ASN A 68 7.10 -2.62 -18.52
CA ASN A 68 8.39 -1.91 -18.66
C ASN A 68 8.45 -0.64 -17.82
N ALA A 69 7.40 -0.35 -17.07
CA ALA A 69 7.31 0.80 -16.18
C ALA A 69 6.59 0.41 -14.88
N MET A 70 6.87 1.15 -13.81
CA MET A 70 6.22 0.94 -12.53
C MET A 70 5.91 2.27 -11.85
N PHE A 71 4.84 2.26 -11.05
CA PHE A 71 4.51 3.27 -10.08
C PHE A 71 4.39 2.60 -8.71
N VAL A 72 4.99 3.19 -7.67
CA VAL A 72 4.96 2.66 -6.30
C VAL A 72 4.58 3.76 -5.33
N ASP A 73 3.62 3.50 -4.45
CA ASP A 73 3.25 4.37 -3.35
C ASP A 73 3.33 3.61 -2.02
N TYR A 74 4.16 4.11 -1.11
CA TYR A 74 4.34 3.59 0.26
C TYR A 74 3.63 4.47 1.31
N PHE A 75 2.84 5.44 0.89
CA PHE A 75 2.17 6.42 1.75
C PHE A 75 3.11 7.24 2.66
N LYS A 76 4.40 7.33 2.31
CA LYS A 76 5.41 8.05 3.11
C LYS A 76 5.15 9.56 3.17
N THR A 77 4.65 10.15 2.10
CA THR A 77 4.44 11.60 1.96
C THR A 77 2.98 11.99 1.75
N GLY A 78 2.14 11.05 1.37
CA GLY A 78 0.74 11.31 0.98
C GLY A 78 0.57 12.10 -0.33
N GLU A 79 1.65 12.40 -1.05
CA GLU A 79 1.64 13.19 -2.30
C GLU A 79 0.82 12.54 -3.41
N TYR A 80 0.75 11.22 -3.37
CA TYR A 80 0.05 10.45 -4.40
C TYR A 80 -1.42 10.19 -4.07
N ILE A 81 -1.93 10.71 -2.95
CA ILE A 81 -3.34 10.64 -2.59
C ILE A 81 -4.00 12.01 -2.78
N ASP A 82 -5.05 12.06 -3.59
CA ASP A 82 -5.90 13.23 -3.77
C ASP A 82 -6.91 13.31 -2.61
N LEU A 83 -6.53 14.03 -1.56
CA LEU A 83 -7.36 14.19 -0.36
C LEU A 83 -8.72 14.84 -0.66
N ASN A 84 -8.84 15.65 -1.72
CA ASN A 84 -10.10 16.29 -2.08
C ASN A 84 -11.10 15.30 -2.70
N LYS A 85 -10.61 14.22 -3.28
CA LYS A 85 -11.42 13.14 -3.88
C LYS A 85 -11.57 11.94 -2.96
N SER A 86 -10.73 11.86 -1.93
CA SER A 86 -10.77 10.79 -0.94
C SER A 86 -11.79 11.10 0.15
N SER A 87 -12.35 10.07 0.76
CA SER A 87 -13.33 10.20 1.83
C SER A 87 -13.11 9.15 2.91
N ASN A 88 -13.21 9.56 4.17
CA ASN A 88 -13.16 8.70 5.36
C ASN A 88 -11.95 7.76 5.43
N VAL A 89 -10.79 8.23 4.96
CA VAL A 89 -9.52 7.52 5.07
C VAL A 89 -8.51 8.37 5.84
N ILE A 90 -7.54 7.71 6.44
CA ILE A 90 -6.41 8.34 7.13
C ILE A 90 -5.12 7.67 6.69
N ILE A 91 -4.09 8.48 6.51
CA ILE A 91 -2.72 8.02 6.33
C ILE A 91 -2.00 8.23 7.66
N ASP A 92 -1.55 7.15 8.26
CA ASP A 92 -0.66 7.19 9.40
C ASP A 92 0.79 7.23 8.89
N TYR A 93 1.38 8.41 8.83
CA TYR A 93 2.73 8.61 8.29
C TYR A 93 3.84 7.88 9.08
N PRO A 94 3.80 7.82 10.43
CA PRO A 94 4.77 7.05 11.21
C PRO A 94 4.83 5.57 10.86
N THR A 95 3.68 4.97 10.53
CA THR A 95 3.59 3.55 10.18
C THR A 95 3.43 3.32 8.67
N THR A 96 3.36 4.40 7.89
CA THR A 96 3.15 4.36 6.43
C THR A 96 1.92 3.53 6.04
N GLN A 97 0.80 3.74 6.73
CA GLN A 97 -0.41 2.94 6.57
C GLN A 97 -1.61 3.78 6.16
N LEU A 98 -2.31 3.33 5.14
CA LEU A 98 -3.64 3.81 4.78
C LEU A 98 -4.69 2.92 5.44
N SER A 99 -5.68 3.53 6.08
CA SER A 99 -6.79 2.84 6.74
C SER A 99 -8.08 3.65 6.69
N VAL A 100 -9.18 3.07 7.12
CA VAL A 100 -10.46 3.79 7.30
C VAL A 100 -10.39 4.62 8.59
N LYS A 101 -10.78 5.89 8.52
CA LYS A 101 -10.74 6.82 9.65
C LYS A 101 -11.75 6.44 10.75
N ASP A 102 -12.97 6.15 10.36
CA ASP A 102 -14.03 5.72 11.26
C ASP A 102 -14.43 4.29 10.89
N ALA A 103 -14.70 3.44 11.84
CA ALA A 103 -14.95 2.00 11.67
C ALA A 103 -16.16 1.68 10.73
N SER A 104 -16.08 2.10 9.48
CA SER A 104 -17.13 1.95 8.46
C SER A 104 -16.52 1.65 7.08
N THR A 105 -16.72 2.56 6.13
CA THR A 105 -16.17 2.48 4.77
C THR A 105 -15.42 3.75 4.44
N GLY A 106 -14.34 3.63 3.68
CA GLY A 106 -13.56 4.75 3.20
C GLY A 106 -13.11 4.52 1.76
N THR A 107 -12.83 5.60 1.07
CA THR A 107 -12.33 5.58 -0.31
C THR A 107 -11.11 6.48 -0.42
N ALA A 108 -9.98 5.92 -0.78
CA ALA A 108 -8.80 6.67 -1.18
C ALA A 108 -8.73 6.75 -2.71
N VAL A 109 -8.40 7.92 -3.20
CA VAL A 109 -8.23 8.21 -4.63
C VAL A 109 -6.82 8.71 -4.84
N SER A 110 -6.05 8.08 -5.73
CA SER A 110 -4.72 8.59 -6.05
C SER A 110 -4.79 9.90 -6.85
N THR A 111 -3.69 10.65 -6.85
CA THR A 111 -3.46 11.64 -7.89
C THR A 111 -3.44 10.96 -9.27
N LEU A 112 -3.48 11.75 -10.34
CA LEU A 112 -3.41 11.17 -11.68
C LEU A 112 -2.03 10.58 -11.93
N ILE A 113 -1.98 9.27 -12.14
CA ILE A 113 -0.78 8.53 -12.51
C ILE A 113 -0.65 8.61 -14.03
N GLN A 114 0.43 9.20 -14.48
CA GLN A 114 0.71 9.41 -15.91
C GLN A 114 2.07 8.80 -16.25
N SER A 115 2.26 8.47 -17.51
CA SER A 115 3.60 8.09 -17.97
C SER A 115 4.62 9.20 -17.72
N VAL A 116 5.84 8.80 -17.41
CA VAL A 116 6.99 9.69 -17.16
C VAL A 116 7.31 10.58 -18.36
N HIS A 117 6.82 10.23 -19.55
CA HIS A 117 7.12 10.91 -20.81
C HIS A 117 6.01 11.85 -21.33
N GLY A 118 4.91 12.03 -20.58
CA GLY A 118 3.86 13.03 -20.91
C GLY A 118 2.52 12.45 -21.40
N ILE A 119 1.61 13.34 -21.75
CA ILE A 119 0.15 13.15 -21.80
C ILE A 119 -0.37 12.24 -22.93
N ASN A 120 0.42 11.76 -23.86
CA ASN A 120 -0.07 11.05 -25.07
C ASN A 120 0.44 9.61 -25.20
N ILE A 121 0.63 8.91 -24.09
CA ILE A 121 1.25 7.60 -24.09
C ILE A 121 0.24 6.52 -23.78
N GLN A 122 0.28 5.47 -24.56
CA GLN A 122 -0.52 4.28 -24.31
C GLN A 122 0.05 3.54 -23.10
N MET A 123 -0.73 3.49 -22.05
CA MET A 123 -0.50 2.57 -20.93
C MET A 123 -1.38 1.36 -21.17
N ASN A 124 -0.75 0.19 -21.28
CA ASN A 124 -1.40 -1.08 -21.45
C ASN A 124 -0.91 -2.04 -20.37
N ASP A 125 -1.59 -3.14 -20.20
CA ASP A 125 -1.15 -4.27 -19.38
C ASP A 125 -0.75 -3.86 -17.95
N PHE A 126 -1.70 -3.89 -17.04
CA PHE A 126 -1.51 -3.51 -15.65
C PHE A 126 -1.42 -4.72 -14.75
N PHE A 127 -0.52 -4.65 -13.79
CA PHE A 127 -0.37 -5.63 -12.73
C PHE A 127 -0.31 -4.92 -11.39
N LEU A 128 -1.23 -5.22 -10.46
CA LEU A 128 -1.29 -4.63 -9.14
C LEU A 128 -0.63 -5.55 -8.11
N ILE A 129 0.31 -5.00 -7.36
CA ILE A 129 0.93 -5.65 -6.20
C ILE A 129 0.58 -4.81 -4.98
N THR A 130 0.12 -5.46 -3.90
CA THR A 130 -0.25 -4.79 -2.66
C THR A 130 0.48 -5.37 -1.46
N ASN A 131 0.76 -4.52 -0.49
CA ASN A 131 1.20 -4.89 0.86
C ASN A 131 0.07 -4.53 1.83
N GLU A 132 -0.82 -5.48 2.09
CA GLU A 132 -2.06 -5.27 2.81
C GLU A 132 -2.25 -6.27 3.94
N TYR A 133 -2.97 -5.83 4.97
CA TYR A 133 -3.53 -6.68 6.02
C TYR A 133 -5.04 -6.48 6.06
N VAL A 134 -5.80 -7.54 5.81
CA VAL A 134 -7.27 -7.51 5.78
C VAL A 134 -7.81 -8.40 6.90
N PRO A 135 -8.34 -7.82 8.00
CA PRO A 135 -9.00 -8.59 9.05
C PRO A 135 -10.18 -9.40 8.51
N VAL A 136 -10.51 -10.48 9.20
CA VAL A 136 -11.66 -11.32 8.81
C VAL A 136 -12.95 -10.50 8.79
N GLY A 137 -13.65 -10.50 7.66
CA GLY A 137 -14.87 -9.73 7.44
C GLY A 137 -14.66 -8.26 7.05
N ALA A 138 -13.42 -7.77 7.01
CA ALA A 138 -13.07 -6.52 6.36
C ALA A 138 -12.83 -6.73 4.86
N GLU A 139 -12.78 -5.68 4.07
CA GLU A 139 -12.63 -5.75 2.63
C GLU A 139 -11.80 -4.58 2.09
N ILE A 140 -10.96 -4.86 1.07
CA ILE A 140 -10.35 -3.84 0.20
C ILE A 140 -10.69 -4.19 -1.25
N LYS A 141 -11.11 -3.18 -2.00
CA LYS A 141 -11.34 -3.29 -3.45
C LYS A 141 -10.52 -2.25 -4.18
N TYR A 142 -10.02 -2.62 -5.33
CA TYR A 142 -9.17 -1.78 -6.16
C TYR A 142 -9.78 -1.57 -7.53
N TYR A 143 -9.71 -0.31 -8.00
CA TYR A 143 -10.17 0.04 -9.35
C TYR A 143 -9.16 0.98 -9.99
N LEU A 144 -9.04 0.89 -11.31
CA LEU A 144 -8.44 1.93 -12.13
C LEU A 144 -9.56 2.84 -12.64
N GLU A 145 -9.37 4.14 -12.53
CA GLU A 145 -10.31 5.14 -13.04
C GLU A 145 -9.63 6.00 -14.11
N THR A 146 -10.28 6.11 -15.27
CA THR A 146 -9.82 7.01 -16.32
C THR A 146 -10.03 8.47 -15.94
N PRO A 147 -9.38 9.41 -16.62
CA PRO A 147 -9.68 10.84 -16.47
C PRO A 147 -11.16 11.20 -16.75
N THR A 148 -11.86 10.38 -17.52
CA THR A 148 -13.29 10.54 -17.85
C THR A 148 -14.22 9.91 -16.80
N GLY A 149 -13.68 9.23 -15.78
CA GLY A 149 -14.45 8.65 -14.68
C GLY A 149 -14.91 7.21 -14.90
N GLU A 150 -14.48 6.57 -15.98
CA GLU A 150 -14.76 5.15 -16.19
C GLU A 150 -13.88 4.29 -15.29
N ARG A 151 -14.46 3.28 -14.60
CA ARG A 151 -13.78 2.46 -13.59
C ARG A 151 -13.73 0.99 -14.00
N TRP A 152 -12.58 0.37 -13.79
CA TRP A 152 -12.36 -1.06 -13.95
C TRP A 152 -11.82 -1.68 -12.66
N PRO A 153 -12.45 -2.77 -12.19
CA PRO A 153 -11.90 -3.50 -11.05
C PRO A 153 -10.59 -4.16 -11.43
N ILE A 154 -9.61 -4.10 -10.52
CA ILE A 154 -8.32 -4.76 -10.66
C ILE A 154 -8.09 -5.66 -9.44
N LEU A 155 -7.61 -6.88 -9.69
CA LEU A 155 -7.32 -7.84 -8.63
C LEU A 155 -5.87 -7.68 -8.16
N PRO A 156 -5.64 -7.52 -6.85
CA PRO A 156 -4.30 -7.43 -6.32
C PRO A 156 -3.59 -8.77 -6.34
N ASN A 157 -2.28 -8.72 -6.45
CA ASN A 157 -1.40 -9.87 -6.29
C ASN A 157 -1.72 -11.07 -7.21
N ALA A 158 -2.41 -10.81 -8.31
CA ALA A 158 -2.73 -11.83 -9.29
C ALA A 158 -1.45 -12.28 -9.99
N LEU A 159 -1.16 -13.57 -9.96
CA LEU A 159 -0.08 -14.17 -10.74
C LEU A 159 -0.47 -14.40 -12.23
N LYS A 160 -1.64 -13.89 -12.61
CA LYS A 160 -2.15 -13.99 -13.98
C LYS A 160 -1.61 -12.87 -14.85
N LEU A 161 -1.66 -13.08 -16.15
CA LEU A 161 -1.36 -12.09 -17.17
C LEU A 161 -2.10 -10.78 -16.90
N PRO A 162 -1.44 -9.65 -17.17
CA PRO A 162 -2.02 -8.32 -16.97
C PRO A 162 -3.33 -8.16 -17.77
N LEU A 163 -4.20 -7.31 -17.26
CA LEU A 163 -5.43 -6.95 -17.96
C LEU A 163 -5.07 -6.05 -19.13
N HIS A 164 -5.50 -6.43 -20.33
CA HIS A 164 -5.52 -5.51 -21.45
C HIS A 164 -6.61 -4.47 -21.20
N LEU A 165 -6.20 -3.28 -20.88
CA LEU A 165 -7.11 -2.16 -20.69
C LEU A 165 -7.23 -1.38 -21.99
N SER A 166 -8.46 -0.94 -22.26
CA SER A 166 -8.81 -0.27 -23.51
C SER A 166 -8.07 1.05 -23.70
N ASP A 167 -8.15 1.58 -24.92
CA ASP A 167 -7.61 2.90 -25.34
C ASP A 167 -7.90 4.08 -24.39
N ASN A 168 -8.81 3.92 -23.44
CA ASN A 168 -9.27 4.97 -22.54
C ASN A 168 -8.25 5.34 -21.45
N LEU A 169 -7.22 4.54 -21.23
CA LEU A 169 -6.15 4.80 -20.25
C LEU A 169 -4.93 5.52 -20.86
N LYS A 170 -4.99 5.89 -22.14
CA LYS A 170 -3.91 6.60 -22.84
C LYS A 170 -3.44 7.89 -22.15
N HIS A 171 -4.30 8.50 -21.34
CA HIS A 171 -4.04 9.80 -20.72
C HIS A 171 -3.74 9.70 -19.22
N GLY A 172 -3.43 8.51 -18.75
CA GLY A 172 -3.22 8.22 -17.34
C GLY A 172 -4.47 7.63 -16.68
N PHE A 173 -4.34 7.34 -15.40
CA PHE A 173 -5.41 6.75 -14.60
C PHE A 173 -5.27 7.18 -13.14
N ARG A 174 -6.30 6.96 -12.35
CA ARG A 174 -6.26 7.02 -10.89
C ARG A 174 -6.47 5.65 -10.31
N MET A 175 -5.78 5.37 -9.24
CA MET A 175 -6.08 4.23 -8.39
C MET A 175 -7.18 4.62 -7.41
N ILE A 176 -8.25 3.84 -7.38
CA ILE A 176 -9.31 3.95 -6.38
C ILE A 176 -9.19 2.75 -5.45
N ILE A 177 -9.13 3.03 -4.15
CA ILE A 177 -9.01 2.02 -3.11
C ILE A 177 -10.21 2.17 -2.19
N GLU A 178 -11.16 1.24 -2.29
CA GLU A 178 -12.33 1.19 -1.42
C GLU A 178 -12.05 0.23 -0.27
N MET A 179 -12.18 0.71 0.94
CA MET A 179 -11.90 -0.01 2.17
C MET A 179 -13.13 -0.12 3.03
N LYS A 180 -13.35 -1.27 3.64
CA LYS A 180 -14.46 -1.50 4.55
C LYS A 180 -13.98 -2.21 5.81
N ALA A 181 -14.24 -1.63 6.96
CA ALA A 181 -14.01 -2.27 8.26
C ALA A 181 -14.97 -3.45 8.47
N ASN A 182 -14.57 -4.40 9.29
CA ASN A 182 -15.42 -5.52 9.68
C ASN A 182 -16.48 -5.10 10.72
N ALA A 183 -17.35 -6.03 11.10
CA ALA A 183 -18.41 -5.79 12.07
C ALA A 183 -17.90 -5.46 13.50
N LEU A 184 -16.64 -5.75 13.80
CA LEU A 184 -15.98 -5.41 15.06
C LEU A 184 -15.29 -4.03 15.01
N GLY A 185 -15.37 -3.33 13.88
CA GLY A 185 -14.73 -2.04 13.67
C GLY A 185 -13.24 -2.13 13.35
N GLU A 186 -12.73 -3.33 13.05
CA GLU A 186 -11.33 -3.49 12.64
C GLU A 186 -11.16 -3.06 11.17
N SER A 187 -10.35 -2.04 10.96
CA SER A 187 -10.04 -1.52 9.62
C SER A 187 -9.02 -2.38 8.90
N PRO A 188 -9.17 -2.62 7.60
CA PRO A 188 -8.05 -3.12 6.80
C PRO A 188 -6.94 -2.08 6.73
N LEU A 189 -5.71 -2.54 6.57
CA LEU A 189 -4.51 -1.72 6.49
C LEU A 189 -3.82 -1.96 5.14
N LEU A 190 -3.44 -0.89 4.47
CA LEU A 190 -2.64 -0.93 3.25
C LEU A 190 -1.34 -0.18 3.48
N ASN A 191 -0.21 -0.89 3.45
CA ASN A 191 1.13 -0.32 3.69
C ASN A 191 1.79 0.20 2.40
N GLY A 192 1.26 -0.16 1.26
CA GLY A 192 1.74 0.29 -0.03
C GLY A 192 1.16 -0.53 -1.17
N TYR A 193 1.26 0.02 -2.36
CA TYR A 193 0.93 -0.67 -3.60
C TYR A 193 1.88 -0.30 -4.72
N ALA A 194 2.04 -1.21 -5.67
CA ALA A 194 2.75 -0.98 -6.90
C ALA A 194 1.86 -1.33 -8.08
N ILE A 195 1.91 -0.52 -9.12
CA ILE A 195 1.31 -0.80 -10.41
C ILE A 195 2.44 -0.95 -11.42
N LEU A 196 2.54 -2.13 -12.00
CA LEU A 196 3.41 -2.39 -13.12
C LEU A 196 2.59 -2.25 -14.40
N TYR A 197 3.13 -1.59 -15.41
CA TYR A 197 2.40 -1.36 -16.66
C TYR A 197 3.35 -1.31 -17.85
N TRP A 198 2.78 -1.46 -19.05
CA TRP A 198 3.49 -1.27 -20.30
C TRP A 198 3.33 0.18 -20.76
N ASP A 199 4.46 0.86 -20.94
CA ASP A 199 4.54 2.20 -21.50
C ASP A 199 5.16 2.14 -22.89
N ALA A 200 4.36 2.36 -23.92
CA ALA A 200 4.77 2.24 -25.32
C ALA A 200 5.92 3.20 -25.71
N LYS A 201 6.07 4.30 -25.00
CA LYS A 201 7.13 5.27 -25.30
C LYS A 201 8.50 4.89 -24.73
N VAL A 202 8.51 4.12 -23.65
CA VAL A 202 9.74 3.50 -23.16
C VAL A 202 10.29 2.56 -24.24
N GLU A 203 9.39 1.84 -24.94
CA GLU A 203 9.72 0.97 -26.05
C GLU A 203 10.40 1.76 -27.20
N GLU A 204 9.81 2.88 -27.64
CA GLU A 204 10.39 3.70 -28.70
C GLU A 204 11.79 4.22 -28.36
N ASN A 205 12.01 4.67 -27.12
CA ASN A 205 13.26 5.27 -26.69
C ASN A 205 14.40 4.25 -26.51
N TYR A 206 14.09 3.01 -26.20
CA TYR A 206 15.07 1.96 -25.95
C TYR A 206 15.18 0.93 -27.09
N GLY A 207 14.46 1.13 -28.19
CA GLY A 207 14.44 0.21 -29.34
C GLY A 207 13.80 -1.14 -29.03
N MET A 208 13.00 -1.22 -27.99
CA MET A 208 12.25 -2.40 -27.59
C MET A 208 11.00 -2.51 -28.44
N THR A 209 11.10 -3.09 -29.61
CA THR A 209 10.01 -3.13 -30.60
C THR A 209 9.01 -4.26 -30.43
N ASN A 210 9.28 -5.24 -29.54
CA ASN A 210 8.39 -6.36 -29.31
C ASN A 210 8.68 -7.05 -27.97
N PRO A 211 7.70 -7.22 -27.06
CA PRO A 211 7.89 -7.98 -25.83
C PRO A 211 8.37 -9.41 -26.06
N ASP A 212 8.04 -10.02 -27.20
CA ASP A 212 8.51 -11.35 -27.56
C ASP A 212 10.02 -11.41 -27.87
N LEU A 213 10.68 -10.28 -28.14
CA LEU A 213 12.11 -10.20 -28.39
C LEU A 213 12.94 -10.05 -27.10
N MET A 214 12.30 -9.79 -25.96
CA MET A 214 12.97 -9.77 -24.65
C MET A 214 13.18 -11.16 -24.04
N ARG A 215 12.91 -12.23 -24.77
CA ARG A 215 13.30 -13.59 -24.36
C ARG A 215 14.81 -13.69 -24.46
N PHE A 216 15.47 -13.41 -23.36
CA PHE A 216 16.86 -13.81 -23.21
C PHE A 216 16.97 -15.33 -23.31
N PRO A 217 18.00 -15.83 -24.01
CA PRO A 217 18.21 -17.27 -24.18
C PRO A 217 18.43 -18.00 -22.86
#